data_41d04c89330a2b9e78634ffac24f5b1f
#
_entry.id   41d04c89330a2b9e78634ffac24f5b1f
#
_cell.length_a   1.000
_cell.length_b   1.000
_cell.length_c   1.000
_cell.angle_alpha   90.00
_cell.angle_beta   90.00
_cell.angle_gamma   90.00
#
_symmetry.space_group_name_H-M   'P 1'
#
loop_
_entity.id
_entity.type
_entity.pdbx_description
1 polymer ?
#
loop_
_entity_poly.entity_id
_entity_poly.type
_entity_poly.pdbx_seq_one_letter_code
_entity_poly.pdbx_strand_id
1 'polypeptide(L)'
;AYEMLRSLVGSEMCIRDSFGLSDITPAADPERAPAEPLPEAELAALPAEPKGHYLVAARPAVMGKQGVRIVELQPAAWYAVQDKTVFPLESEDLLRLLDNKDVTLDVFDSAPLYARAMAAGGWGSSIVWDGKLAAYLLDASASKYNLSELIISYRADAAFTCEKWPDAGALADLFAKMKTEITALDEDSLYNDIEFPLAQVLADMTRIGILVDREGIEKFGVKMRSELEDVLTRIHMETGSASFNPNSPKQLGEMLFDTMGLPHGKKTQRGWSTDAETLEALRDYPLVEDILQYRAYQKLNSTYVEGLLKVIAEDGRIHTRFNQTEARTGRLSSDNPNLQNIPIRTELGSQLRAYFIAKPGCVLVDADYSQIELRILAHVTGDEHMQNAFRSGEDIHRSTAAKIYGIPQSEVTPRLRSSAKAINFGIMYGKGACLLYTSDAADDGE
;
A
#
# COMPACT_ATOMS: atom_id res chain seq x y z
N ALA A 1 25.45 6.64 -4.37
CA ALA A 1 26.02 6.84 -5.71
C ALA A 1 25.11 6.22 -6.80
N TYR A 2 24.53 5.05 -6.56
CA TYR A 2 23.66 4.36 -7.51
C TYR A 2 22.29 5.03 -7.67
N GLU A 3 21.70 5.53 -6.57
CA GLU A 3 20.45 6.32 -6.62
C GLU A 3 20.63 7.69 -7.30
N MET A 4 21.80 8.32 -7.18
CA MET A 4 22.11 9.56 -7.90
C MET A 4 22.19 9.37 -9.42
N LEU A 5 22.63 8.19 -9.89
CA LEU A 5 22.67 7.86 -11.31
C LEU A 5 21.25 7.57 -11.86
N ARG A 6 20.37 6.93 -11.10
CA ARG A 6 18.96 6.70 -11.49
C ARG A 6 18.15 8.00 -11.58
N SER A 7 18.40 8.99 -10.72
CA SER A 7 17.74 10.29 -10.79
C SER A 7 18.16 11.10 -12.03
N LEU A 8 19.37 10.86 -12.55
CA LEU A 8 19.88 11.48 -13.77
C LEU A 8 19.24 10.89 -15.04
N VAL A 9 18.94 9.60 -15.06
CA VAL A 9 18.24 8.95 -16.20
C VAL A 9 16.81 9.46 -16.34
N GLY A 10 16.11 9.76 -15.24
CA GLY A 10 14.79 10.40 -15.28
C GLY A 10 14.82 11.85 -15.80
N SER A 11 15.95 12.55 -15.63
CA SER A 11 16.13 13.90 -16.16
C SER A 11 16.49 13.93 -17.65
N GLU A 12 17.06 12.86 -18.20
CA GLU A 12 17.37 12.79 -19.63
C GLU A 12 16.09 12.69 -20.50
N MET A 13 15.02 12.07 -19.99
CA MET A 13 13.72 12.03 -20.71
C MET A 13 13.08 13.43 -20.77
N CYS A 14 13.20 14.24 -19.72
CA CYS A 14 12.73 15.63 -19.71
C CYS A 14 13.59 16.56 -20.58
N ILE A 15 14.89 16.27 -20.71
CA ILE A 15 15.82 17.03 -21.57
C ILE A 15 15.55 16.75 -23.05
N ARG A 16 15.17 15.52 -23.40
CA ARG A 16 14.85 15.14 -24.78
C ARG A 16 13.64 15.90 -25.35
N ASP A 17 12.60 16.10 -24.52
CA ASP A 17 11.40 16.84 -24.94
C ASP A 17 11.66 18.35 -25.03
N SER A 18 12.63 18.88 -24.26
CA SER A 18 12.95 20.30 -24.24
C SER A 18 13.79 20.77 -25.43
N PHE A 19 14.47 19.86 -26.15
CA PHE A 19 15.34 20.19 -27.27
C PHE A 19 14.81 19.78 -28.66
N GLY A 20 13.55 19.37 -28.76
CA GLY A 20 12.90 19.08 -30.04
C GLY A 20 13.54 17.93 -30.83
N LEU A 21 14.14 16.95 -30.14
CA LEU A 21 14.77 15.76 -30.75
C LEU A 21 13.76 14.63 -31.03
N SER A 22 12.54 14.97 -31.42
CA SER A 22 11.46 14.03 -31.71
C SER A 22 11.62 13.22 -32.99
N ASP A 23 12.65 13.49 -33.81
CA ASP A 23 12.82 12.87 -35.13
C ASP A 23 14.02 11.92 -35.27
N ILE A 24 14.58 11.42 -34.17
CA ILE A 24 15.56 10.35 -34.26
C ILE A 24 14.81 9.01 -34.17
N THR A 25 14.25 8.56 -35.27
CA THR A 25 13.94 7.15 -35.47
C THR A 25 15.25 6.38 -35.29
N PRO A 26 15.33 5.36 -34.40
CA PRO A 26 16.53 4.52 -34.33
C PRO A 26 16.77 3.96 -35.72
N ALA A 27 17.95 4.22 -36.29
CA ALA A 27 18.31 3.61 -37.54
C ALA A 27 18.14 2.09 -37.41
N ALA A 28 17.29 1.50 -38.23
CA ALA A 28 17.16 0.06 -38.30
C ALA A 28 18.56 -0.51 -38.51
N ASP A 29 18.97 -1.45 -37.66
CA ASP A 29 20.24 -2.17 -37.81
C ASP A 29 20.23 -2.89 -39.14
N PRO A 30 21.05 -2.51 -40.13
CA PRO A 30 20.96 -3.04 -41.48
C PRO A 30 21.43 -4.49 -41.62
N GLU A 31 21.94 -5.12 -40.59
CA GLU A 31 22.47 -6.49 -40.61
C GLU A 31 21.54 -7.54 -39.95
N ARG A 32 20.39 -7.16 -39.40
CA ARG A 32 19.47 -8.16 -38.90
C ARG A 32 18.67 -8.76 -40.05
N ALA A 33 19.04 -9.96 -40.47
CA ALA A 33 18.23 -10.77 -41.39
C ALA A 33 16.77 -10.81 -40.89
N PRO A 34 15.75 -10.76 -41.78
CA PRO A 34 14.37 -10.85 -41.32
C PRO A 34 14.22 -12.11 -40.47
N ALA A 35 13.81 -11.91 -39.18
CA ALA A 35 13.61 -13.01 -38.27
C ALA A 35 12.58 -13.97 -38.89
N GLU A 36 12.87 -15.27 -38.89
CA GLU A 36 11.88 -16.27 -39.29
C GLU A 36 10.60 -16.07 -38.46
N PRO A 37 9.41 -16.21 -39.08
CA PRO A 37 8.16 -16.08 -38.35
C PRO A 37 8.11 -17.11 -37.22
N LEU A 38 7.76 -16.63 -36.00
CA LEU A 38 7.64 -17.49 -34.84
C LEU A 38 6.53 -18.53 -35.09
N PRO A 39 6.69 -19.76 -34.60
CA PRO A 39 5.64 -20.78 -34.69
C PRO A 39 4.42 -20.33 -33.93
N GLU A 40 3.24 -20.71 -34.41
CA GLU A 40 1.99 -20.51 -33.66
C GLU A 40 1.88 -21.56 -32.57
N ALA A 41 1.32 -21.14 -31.40
CA ALA A 41 1.10 -22.02 -30.29
C ALA A 41 0.03 -23.07 -30.58
N GLU A 42 0.23 -24.26 -30.08
CA GLU A 42 -0.84 -25.25 -29.99
C GLU A 42 -1.79 -24.88 -28.87
N LEU A 43 -3.11 -24.79 -29.14
CA LEU A 43 -4.15 -24.64 -28.15
C LEU A 43 -4.74 -26.01 -27.79
N ALA A 44 -4.63 -26.41 -26.54
CA ALA A 44 -5.12 -27.71 -26.09
C ALA A 44 -5.95 -27.57 -24.79
N ALA A 45 -6.78 -28.56 -24.50
CA ALA A 45 -7.36 -28.72 -23.18
C ALA A 45 -6.31 -29.23 -22.21
N LEU A 46 -6.38 -28.77 -20.93
CA LEU A 46 -5.49 -29.29 -19.90
C LEU A 46 -5.66 -30.82 -19.77
N PRO A 47 -4.57 -31.62 -19.74
CA PRO A 47 -4.65 -33.06 -19.54
C PRO A 47 -5.45 -33.44 -18.31
N ALA A 48 -6.13 -34.57 -18.34
CA ALA A 48 -6.88 -35.10 -17.19
C ALA A 48 -5.97 -35.30 -15.94
N GLU A 49 -4.74 -35.75 -16.19
CA GLU A 49 -3.68 -35.88 -15.19
C GLU A 49 -2.49 -34.98 -15.58
N PRO A 50 -2.52 -33.69 -15.22
CA PRO A 50 -1.44 -32.79 -15.55
C PRO A 50 -0.16 -33.14 -14.79
N LYS A 51 0.99 -33.06 -15.48
CA LYS A 51 2.32 -33.37 -14.91
C LYS A 51 3.37 -32.40 -15.45
N GLY A 52 4.41 -32.17 -14.64
CA GLY A 52 5.56 -31.38 -15.05
C GLY A 52 5.43 -29.91 -14.66
N HIS A 53 6.16 -29.06 -15.37
CA HIS A 53 6.26 -27.65 -15.06
C HIS A 53 5.39 -26.82 -16.00
N TYR A 54 4.60 -25.90 -15.45
CA TYR A 54 3.75 -24.98 -16.19
C TYR A 54 4.04 -23.55 -15.77
N LEU A 55 3.97 -22.65 -16.75
CA LEU A 55 3.94 -21.21 -16.53
C LEU A 55 2.47 -20.77 -16.54
N VAL A 56 2.03 -20.06 -15.50
CA VAL A 56 0.63 -19.66 -15.38
C VAL A 56 0.52 -18.14 -15.29
N ALA A 57 -0.33 -17.58 -16.12
CA ALA A 57 -0.66 -16.16 -16.08
C ALA A 57 -2.15 -15.93 -16.38
N ALA A 58 -2.58 -14.69 -16.24
CA ALA A 58 -3.93 -14.29 -16.57
C ALA A 58 -3.96 -13.01 -17.38
N ARG A 59 -4.92 -12.92 -18.31
CA ARG A 59 -5.38 -11.62 -18.80
C ARG A 59 -6.25 -11.01 -17.68
N PRO A 60 -5.91 -9.80 -17.19
CA PRO A 60 -6.66 -9.17 -16.10
C PRO A 60 -8.14 -8.98 -16.44
N ALA A 61 -8.98 -8.96 -15.42
CA ALA A 61 -10.38 -8.59 -15.54
C ALA A 61 -10.51 -7.17 -16.12
N VAL A 62 -11.47 -6.97 -17.01
CA VAL A 62 -11.80 -5.64 -17.53
C VAL A 62 -12.83 -5.00 -16.61
N MET A 63 -12.42 -3.92 -15.95
CA MET A 63 -13.27 -3.15 -15.06
C MET A 63 -13.88 -1.95 -15.78
N GLY A 64 -15.14 -1.66 -15.54
CA GLY A 64 -15.84 -0.51 -16.12
C GLY A 64 -16.68 0.23 -15.09
N LYS A 65 -17.22 1.38 -15.48
CA LYS A 65 -18.10 2.17 -14.64
C LYS A 65 -19.55 2.03 -15.09
N GLN A 66 -20.43 1.67 -14.18
CA GLN A 66 -21.87 1.72 -14.38
C GLN A 66 -22.46 2.73 -13.37
N GLY A 67 -22.61 3.98 -13.82
CA GLY A 67 -22.90 5.10 -12.92
C GLY A 67 -21.74 5.37 -11.96
N VAL A 68 -22.00 5.28 -10.66
CA VAL A 68 -20.98 5.47 -9.58
C VAL A 68 -20.26 4.17 -9.23
N ARG A 69 -20.75 3.02 -9.68
CA ARG A 69 -20.17 1.71 -9.33
C ARG A 69 -19.12 1.28 -10.34
N ILE A 70 -18.03 0.72 -9.84
CA ILE A 70 -17.06 -0.02 -10.66
C ILE A 70 -17.61 -1.44 -10.75
N VAL A 71 -17.75 -1.94 -11.97
CA VAL A 71 -18.25 -3.28 -12.26
C VAL A 71 -17.26 -4.04 -13.12
N GLU A 72 -17.21 -5.35 -12.94
CA GLU A 72 -16.43 -6.25 -13.79
C GLU A 72 -17.20 -6.47 -15.11
N LEU A 73 -16.62 -6.03 -16.21
CA LEU A 73 -17.19 -6.19 -17.55
C LEU A 73 -16.78 -7.52 -18.18
N GLN A 74 -15.53 -7.95 -17.91
CA GLN A 74 -14.99 -9.23 -18.37
C GLN A 74 -14.17 -9.83 -17.22
N PRO A 75 -14.38 -11.11 -16.86
CA PRO A 75 -13.59 -11.76 -15.83
C PRO A 75 -12.14 -11.98 -16.28
N ALA A 76 -11.26 -12.16 -15.32
CA ALA A 76 -9.89 -12.58 -15.61
C ALA A 76 -9.90 -13.94 -16.34
N ALA A 77 -9.14 -14.03 -17.41
CA ALA A 77 -8.99 -15.26 -18.17
C ALA A 77 -7.60 -15.85 -17.92
N TRP A 78 -7.57 -17.06 -17.36
CA TRP A 78 -6.34 -17.76 -17.01
C TRP A 78 -5.87 -18.67 -18.13
N TYR A 79 -4.56 -18.86 -18.21
CA TYR A 79 -3.93 -19.82 -19.10
C TYR A 79 -2.67 -20.39 -18.48
N ALA A 80 -2.34 -21.63 -18.84
CA ALA A 80 -1.04 -22.24 -18.57
C ALA A 80 -0.27 -22.45 -19.86
N VAL A 81 1.04 -22.48 -19.76
CA VAL A 81 1.96 -22.77 -20.84
C VAL A 81 2.87 -23.90 -20.42
N GLN A 82 3.00 -24.89 -21.27
CA GLN A 82 4.00 -25.94 -21.18
C GLN A 82 4.62 -26.12 -22.58
N ASP A 83 5.92 -25.95 -22.68
CA ASP A 83 6.65 -25.91 -23.97
C ASP A 83 6.06 -24.85 -24.92
N LYS A 84 5.40 -25.26 -25.99
CA LYS A 84 4.74 -24.40 -26.97
C LYS A 84 3.22 -24.54 -26.97
N THR A 85 2.68 -25.27 -26.01
CA THR A 85 1.25 -25.49 -25.88
C THR A 85 0.66 -24.54 -24.85
N VAL A 86 -0.44 -23.91 -25.19
CA VAL A 86 -1.20 -23.02 -24.32
C VAL A 86 -2.52 -23.66 -23.94
N PHE A 87 -2.77 -23.77 -22.65
CA PHE A 87 -3.95 -24.36 -22.08
C PHE A 87 -4.84 -23.25 -21.52
N PRO A 88 -5.98 -22.93 -22.15
CA PRO A 88 -7.02 -22.11 -21.51
C PRO A 88 -7.50 -22.80 -20.23
N LEU A 89 -7.55 -22.06 -19.10
CA LEU A 89 -7.89 -22.62 -17.81
C LEU A 89 -9.23 -22.08 -17.32
N GLU A 90 -10.13 -22.98 -17.03
CA GLU A 90 -11.32 -22.70 -16.22
C GLU A 90 -11.00 -22.88 -14.74
N SER A 91 -11.97 -22.56 -13.85
CA SER A 91 -11.76 -22.65 -12.40
C SER A 91 -11.39 -24.07 -11.92
N GLU A 92 -11.97 -25.10 -12.51
CA GLU A 92 -11.68 -26.51 -12.20
C GLU A 92 -10.26 -26.90 -12.64
N ASP A 93 -9.82 -26.41 -13.80
CA ASP A 93 -8.48 -26.65 -14.32
C ASP A 93 -7.41 -26.06 -13.41
N LEU A 94 -7.63 -24.83 -12.94
CA LEU A 94 -6.74 -24.20 -11.97
C LEU A 94 -6.61 -25.04 -10.70
N LEU A 95 -7.72 -25.52 -10.15
CA LEU A 95 -7.69 -26.35 -8.94
C LEU A 95 -6.96 -27.68 -9.15
N ARG A 96 -7.02 -28.26 -10.36
CA ARG A 96 -6.26 -29.48 -10.70
C ARG A 96 -4.75 -29.24 -10.78
N LEU A 97 -4.31 -28.00 -10.96
CA LEU A 97 -2.89 -27.63 -10.99
C LEU A 97 -2.36 -27.26 -9.59
N LEU A 98 -3.14 -26.50 -8.79
CA LEU A 98 -2.67 -25.77 -7.63
C LEU A 98 -2.15 -26.64 -6.46
N ASP A 99 -2.69 -27.86 -6.26
CA ASP A 99 -2.26 -28.76 -5.19
C ASP A 99 -1.89 -30.16 -5.73
N ASN A 100 -1.42 -30.21 -6.96
CA ASN A 100 -1.00 -31.44 -7.62
C ASN A 100 0.49 -31.72 -7.38
N LYS A 101 0.82 -32.85 -6.76
CA LYS A 101 2.19 -33.24 -6.41
C LYS A 101 3.11 -33.46 -7.62
N ASP A 102 2.51 -33.78 -8.78
CA ASP A 102 3.24 -34.04 -10.03
C ASP A 102 3.44 -32.76 -10.87
N VAL A 103 3.02 -31.60 -10.34
CA VAL A 103 3.03 -30.29 -11.02
C VAL A 103 3.83 -29.27 -10.23
N THR A 104 4.59 -28.46 -10.95
CA THR A 104 5.19 -27.22 -10.41
C THR A 104 4.76 -26.03 -11.27
N LEU A 105 4.49 -24.89 -10.63
CA LEU A 105 3.97 -23.70 -11.26
C LEU A 105 4.89 -22.49 -11.01
N ASP A 106 5.41 -21.90 -12.08
CA ASP A 106 5.84 -20.51 -12.06
C ASP A 106 4.65 -19.65 -12.48
N VAL A 107 4.28 -18.69 -11.65
CA VAL A 107 3.07 -17.89 -11.89
C VAL A 107 3.40 -16.41 -12.02
N PHE A 108 2.50 -15.67 -12.65
CA PHE A 108 2.49 -14.21 -12.57
C PHE A 108 1.30 -13.80 -11.70
N ASP A 109 1.58 -13.29 -10.48
CA ASP A 109 0.62 -12.96 -9.42
C ASP A 109 0.01 -14.20 -8.71
N SER A 110 0.69 -14.66 -7.68
CA SER A 110 0.28 -15.85 -6.91
C SER A 110 -0.90 -15.60 -5.96
N ALA A 111 -1.12 -14.37 -5.51
CA ALA A 111 -2.13 -14.04 -4.48
C ALA A 111 -3.55 -14.52 -4.84
N PRO A 112 -4.10 -14.29 -6.05
CA PRO A 112 -5.42 -14.81 -6.41
C PRO A 112 -5.45 -16.32 -6.56
N LEU A 113 -4.33 -16.98 -6.84
CA LEU A 113 -4.22 -18.42 -6.95
C LEU A 113 -4.23 -19.08 -5.58
N TYR A 114 -3.47 -18.55 -4.61
CA TYR A 114 -3.56 -18.98 -3.21
C TYR A 114 -4.97 -18.84 -2.64
N ALA A 115 -5.62 -17.70 -2.89
CA ALA A 115 -7.01 -17.50 -2.45
C ALA A 115 -7.96 -18.58 -3.01
N ARG A 116 -7.80 -18.96 -4.29
CA ARG A 116 -8.61 -20.04 -4.92
C ARG A 116 -8.31 -21.40 -4.34
N ALA A 117 -7.03 -21.76 -4.18
CA ALA A 117 -6.62 -23.01 -3.57
C ALA A 117 -7.22 -23.17 -2.17
N MET A 118 -7.06 -22.13 -1.33
CA MET A 118 -7.56 -22.13 0.04
C MET A 118 -9.09 -22.16 0.13
N ALA A 119 -9.80 -21.53 -0.78
CA ALA A 119 -11.26 -21.61 -0.86
C ALA A 119 -11.75 -23.03 -1.19
N ALA A 120 -10.93 -23.81 -1.91
CA ALA A 120 -11.19 -25.22 -2.21
C ALA A 120 -10.66 -26.20 -1.14
N GLY A 121 -10.05 -25.70 -0.06
CA GLY A 121 -9.48 -26.52 1.02
C GLY A 121 -8.02 -26.94 0.79
N GLY A 122 -7.38 -26.44 -0.25
CA GLY A 122 -5.96 -26.64 -0.55
C GLY A 122 -5.07 -25.51 -0.05
N TRP A 123 -3.79 -25.50 -0.47
CA TRP A 123 -2.77 -24.53 -0.07
C TRP A 123 -2.04 -23.89 -1.25
N GLY A 124 -2.27 -24.34 -2.48
CA GLY A 124 -1.53 -23.91 -3.65
C GLY A 124 -0.07 -24.39 -3.64
N SER A 125 0.16 -25.60 -3.13
CA SER A 125 1.50 -26.16 -2.88
C SER A 125 2.32 -26.41 -4.14
N SER A 126 1.70 -26.40 -5.31
CA SER A 126 2.38 -26.52 -6.59
C SER A 126 3.07 -25.21 -7.06
N ILE A 127 2.71 -24.06 -6.48
CA ILE A 127 3.32 -22.76 -6.83
C ILE A 127 4.72 -22.70 -6.24
N VAL A 128 5.72 -22.49 -7.08
CA VAL A 128 7.12 -22.45 -6.68
C VAL A 128 7.82 -21.11 -7.00
N TRP A 129 7.16 -20.22 -7.76
CA TRP A 129 7.69 -18.92 -8.10
C TRP A 129 6.60 -17.94 -8.54
N ASP A 130 6.81 -16.63 -8.29
CA ASP A 130 5.90 -15.53 -8.63
C ASP A 130 6.64 -14.37 -9.30
N GLY A 131 6.34 -14.14 -10.58
CA GLY A 131 6.96 -13.10 -11.40
C GLY A 131 6.60 -11.68 -10.97
N LYS A 132 5.44 -11.47 -10.38
CA LYS A 132 5.04 -10.13 -9.92
C LYS A 132 5.81 -9.71 -8.67
N LEU A 133 6.02 -10.65 -7.73
CA LEU A 133 6.88 -10.41 -6.55
C LEU A 133 8.33 -10.18 -6.96
N ALA A 134 8.83 -10.96 -7.93
CA ALA A 134 10.15 -10.77 -8.50
C ALA A 134 10.30 -9.37 -9.13
N ALA A 135 9.33 -8.96 -9.95
CA ALA A 135 9.33 -7.62 -10.55
C ALA A 135 9.33 -6.50 -9.50
N TYR A 136 8.60 -6.70 -8.42
CA TYR A 136 8.57 -5.75 -7.29
C TYR A 136 9.92 -5.63 -6.60
N LEU A 137 10.60 -6.72 -6.30
CA LEU A 137 11.94 -6.67 -5.71
C LEU A 137 12.94 -5.98 -6.63
N LEU A 138 12.92 -6.32 -7.92
CA LEU A 138 13.83 -5.76 -8.93
C LEU A 138 13.60 -4.26 -9.17
N ASP A 139 12.38 -3.76 -9.05
CA ASP A 139 12.06 -2.33 -9.10
C ASP A 139 10.85 -1.95 -8.23
N ALA A 140 11.06 -1.77 -6.93
CA ALA A 140 10.02 -1.33 -5.99
C ALA A 140 9.51 0.10 -6.25
N SER A 141 10.11 0.84 -7.19
CA SER A 141 9.69 2.20 -7.53
C SER A 141 8.56 2.26 -8.56
N ALA A 142 8.32 1.18 -9.27
CA ALA A 142 7.26 1.09 -10.26
C ALA A 142 5.87 1.24 -9.61
N SER A 143 4.99 1.97 -10.28
CA SER A 143 3.62 2.20 -9.77
C SER A 143 2.70 1.00 -9.98
N LYS A 144 3.03 0.13 -10.92
CA LYS A 144 2.27 -1.07 -11.30
C LYS A 144 3.19 -2.11 -11.92
N TYR A 145 2.82 -3.37 -11.76
CA TYR A 145 3.50 -4.51 -12.37
C TYR A 145 2.53 -5.17 -13.34
N ASN A 146 2.58 -4.74 -14.59
CA ASN A 146 1.76 -5.27 -15.69
C ASN A 146 2.60 -6.23 -16.52
N LEU A 147 2.08 -7.44 -16.78
CA LEU A 147 2.81 -8.48 -17.48
C LEU A 147 3.31 -8.03 -18.86
N SER A 148 2.44 -7.43 -19.68
CA SER A 148 2.80 -6.98 -21.03
C SER A 148 3.86 -5.85 -21.00
N GLU A 149 3.78 -4.93 -20.03
CA GLU A 149 4.78 -3.87 -19.86
C GLU A 149 6.13 -4.43 -19.42
N LEU A 150 6.14 -5.44 -18.56
CA LEU A 150 7.36 -6.13 -18.13
C LEU A 150 8.01 -6.90 -19.28
N ILE A 151 7.23 -7.59 -20.12
CA ILE A 151 7.75 -8.26 -21.31
C ILE A 151 8.50 -7.27 -22.21
N ILE A 152 7.94 -6.07 -22.41
CA ILE A 152 8.57 -5.02 -23.20
C ILE A 152 9.82 -4.48 -22.52
N SER A 153 9.77 -4.14 -21.24
CA SER A 153 10.89 -3.55 -20.50
C SER A 153 12.08 -4.49 -20.37
N TYR A 154 11.81 -5.77 -20.17
CA TYR A 154 12.83 -6.83 -20.12
C TYR A 154 13.28 -7.29 -21.51
N ARG A 155 12.64 -6.81 -22.59
CA ARG A 155 12.85 -7.30 -23.95
C ARG A 155 12.80 -8.83 -23.99
N ALA A 156 11.75 -9.38 -23.38
CA ALA A 156 11.58 -10.82 -23.31
C ALA A 156 11.26 -11.38 -24.70
N ASP A 157 12.03 -12.38 -25.12
CA ASP A 157 11.88 -12.99 -26.42
C ASP A 157 10.75 -14.02 -26.40
N ALA A 158 9.85 -13.91 -27.36
CA ALA A 158 8.79 -14.90 -27.54
C ALA A 158 9.31 -16.15 -28.28
N ALA A 159 9.05 -17.32 -27.73
CA ALA A 159 9.35 -18.59 -28.35
C ALA A 159 8.29 -19.03 -29.39
N PHE A 160 7.10 -18.46 -29.30
CA PHE A 160 5.96 -18.72 -30.19
C PHE A 160 4.97 -17.56 -30.12
N THR A 161 3.99 -17.52 -31.02
CA THR A 161 2.88 -16.57 -31.03
C THR A 161 1.59 -17.24 -30.59
N CYS A 162 0.71 -16.49 -29.92
CA CYS A 162 -0.64 -16.95 -29.60
C CYS A 162 -1.61 -15.77 -29.68
N GLU A 163 -2.56 -15.80 -30.62
CA GLU A 163 -3.49 -14.70 -30.87
C GLU A 163 -4.34 -14.41 -29.60
N LYS A 164 -4.81 -15.46 -28.94
CA LYS A 164 -5.68 -15.34 -27.77
C LYS A 164 -4.96 -14.84 -26.52
N TRP A 165 -3.67 -15.20 -26.35
CA TRP A 165 -2.79 -14.77 -25.25
C TRP A 165 -1.43 -14.33 -25.80
N PRO A 166 -1.30 -13.07 -26.23
CA PRO A 166 -0.08 -12.58 -26.87
C PRO A 166 1.16 -12.67 -25.99
N ASP A 167 1.00 -12.58 -24.67
CA ASP A 167 2.08 -12.62 -23.69
C ASP A 167 2.62 -14.04 -23.44
N ALA A 168 1.87 -15.08 -23.82
CA ALA A 168 2.17 -16.48 -23.46
C ALA A 168 3.55 -16.94 -23.97
N GLY A 169 3.93 -16.55 -25.18
CA GLY A 169 5.20 -16.97 -25.78
C GLY A 169 6.44 -16.40 -25.11
N ALA A 170 6.32 -15.28 -24.42
CA ALA A 170 7.44 -14.58 -23.79
C ALA A 170 7.60 -14.89 -22.28
N LEU A 171 6.67 -15.62 -21.66
CA LEU A 171 6.69 -15.88 -20.22
C LEU A 171 7.97 -16.56 -19.76
N ALA A 172 8.41 -17.58 -20.48
CA ALA A 172 9.59 -18.37 -20.10
C ALA A 172 10.86 -17.52 -20.06
N ASP A 173 11.07 -16.68 -21.07
CA ASP A 173 12.23 -15.81 -21.15
C ASP A 173 12.17 -14.68 -20.13
N LEU A 174 10.98 -14.07 -19.92
CA LEU A 174 10.77 -13.07 -18.88
C LEU A 174 11.14 -13.62 -17.51
N PHE A 175 10.61 -14.78 -17.15
CA PHE A 175 10.84 -15.38 -15.83
C PHE A 175 12.30 -15.80 -15.66
N ALA A 176 12.95 -16.32 -16.69
CA ALA A 176 14.36 -16.65 -16.65
C ALA A 176 15.25 -15.42 -16.44
N LYS A 177 14.95 -14.31 -17.12
CA LYS A 177 15.65 -13.03 -16.95
C LYS A 177 15.50 -12.48 -15.54
N MET A 178 14.27 -12.47 -15.00
CA MET A 178 14.02 -12.02 -13.63
C MET A 178 14.75 -12.88 -12.59
N LYS A 179 14.72 -14.21 -12.71
CA LYS A 179 15.45 -15.13 -11.84
C LYS A 179 16.96 -14.84 -11.88
N THR A 180 17.50 -14.63 -13.06
CA THR A 180 18.92 -14.30 -13.24
C THR A 180 19.27 -12.97 -12.58
N GLU A 181 18.43 -11.95 -12.69
CA GLU A 181 18.67 -10.63 -12.11
C GLU A 181 18.56 -10.65 -10.57
N ILE A 182 17.59 -11.37 -9.99
CA ILE A 182 17.51 -11.59 -8.53
C ILE A 182 18.80 -12.21 -8.00
N THR A 183 19.29 -13.26 -8.65
CA THR A 183 20.55 -13.89 -8.28
C THR A 183 21.74 -12.94 -8.44
N ALA A 184 21.78 -12.16 -9.50
CA ALA A 184 22.86 -11.19 -9.74
C ALA A 184 22.89 -10.06 -8.71
N LEU A 185 21.75 -9.73 -8.10
CA LEU A 185 21.61 -8.75 -7.01
C LEU A 185 21.78 -9.34 -5.61
N ASP A 186 22.04 -10.65 -5.49
CA ASP A 186 22.13 -11.37 -4.20
C ASP A 186 20.82 -11.29 -3.37
N GLU A 187 19.68 -11.31 -4.06
CA GLU A 187 18.35 -11.20 -3.45
C GLU A 187 17.60 -12.55 -3.37
N ASP A 188 18.26 -13.67 -3.72
CA ASP A 188 17.65 -15.00 -3.67
C ASP A 188 17.08 -15.36 -2.30
N SER A 189 17.80 -15.04 -1.22
CA SER A 189 17.35 -15.29 0.14
C SER A 189 16.15 -14.40 0.51
N LEU A 190 16.17 -13.13 0.15
CA LEU A 190 15.05 -12.23 0.36
C LEU A 190 13.80 -12.74 -0.36
N TYR A 191 13.95 -13.15 -1.62
CA TYR A 191 12.85 -13.66 -2.41
C TYR A 191 12.31 -15.00 -1.87
N ASN A 192 13.20 -16.02 -1.72
CA ASN A 192 12.77 -17.38 -1.43
C ASN A 192 12.38 -17.61 0.03
N ASP A 193 13.04 -16.93 0.98
CA ASP A 193 12.87 -17.18 2.42
C ASP A 193 11.86 -16.19 3.06
N ILE A 194 11.58 -15.06 2.42
CA ILE A 194 10.72 -14.01 2.99
C ILE A 194 9.55 -13.67 2.07
N GLU A 195 9.78 -13.06 0.91
CA GLU A 195 8.71 -12.45 0.11
C GLU A 195 7.78 -13.48 -0.51
N PHE A 196 8.31 -14.54 -1.11
CA PHE A 196 7.51 -15.57 -1.74
C PHE A 196 6.68 -16.37 -0.74
N PRO A 197 7.21 -16.88 0.39
CA PRO A 197 6.40 -17.55 1.41
C PRO A 197 5.35 -16.63 2.07
N LEU A 198 5.66 -15.34 2.21
CA LEU A 198 4.76 -14.35 2.79
C LEU A 198 3.46 -14.23 1.97
N ALA A 199 3.50 -14.36 0.65
CA ALA A 199 2.30 -14.29 -0.20
C ALA A 199 1.23 -15.30 0.21
N GLN A 200 1.64 -16.53 0.51
CA GLN A 200 0.73 -17.58 0.99
C GLN A 200 0.15 -17.24 2.37
N VAL A 201 0.98 -16.73 3.29
CA VAL A 201 0.55 -16.31 4.63
C VAL A 201 -0.48 -15.18 4.53
N LEU A 202 -0.26 -14.18 3.69
CA LEU A 202 -1.18 -13.05 3.50
C LEU A 202 -2.51 -13.49 2.86
N ALA A 203 -2.48 -14.46 1.95
CA ALA A 203 -3.69 -15.05 1.40
C ALA A 203 -4.50 -15.78 2.48
N ASP A 204 -3.86 -16.51 3.39
CA ASP A 204 -4.52 -17.17 4.52
C ASP A 204 -5.05 -16.17 5.54
N MET A 205 -4.30 -15.11 5.85
CA MET A 205 -4.78 -14.02 6.70
C MET A 205 -6.02 -13.34 6.11
N THR A 206 -6.05 -13.09 4.80
CA THR A 206 -7.23 -12.57 4.09
C THR A 206 -8.41 -13.52 4.20
N ARG A 207 -8.19 -14.82 3.99
CA ARG A 207 -9.22 -15.88 4.11
C ARG A 207 -9.78 -16.00 5.52
N ILE A 208 -8.92 -15.96 6.53
CA ILE A 208 -9.34 -16.04 7.94
C ILE A 208 -10.09 -14.78 8.34
N GLY A 209 -9.63 -13.61 7.96
CA GLY A 209 -10.21 -12.33 8.37
C GLY A 209 -10.17 -12.10 9.88
N ILE A 210 -10.71 -10.99 10.35
CA ILE A 210 -10.80 -10.63 11.76
C ILE A 210 -12.26 -10.54 12.22
N LEU A 211 -12.59 -11.18 13.33
CA LEU A 211 -13.93 -11.14 13.92
C LEU A 211 -14.21 -9.77 14.51
N VAL A 212 -15.44 -9.28 14.30
CA VAL A 212 -15.87 -8.00 14.83
C VAL A 212 -17.20 -8.08 15.56
N ASP A 213 -17.37 -7.25 16.59
CA ASP A 213 -18.65 -7.05 17.26
C ASP A 213 -19.52 -6.09 16.45
N ARG A 214 -20.31 -6.62 15.53
CA ARG A 214 -21.22 -5.85 14.67
C ARG A 214 -22.16 -4.99 15.51
N GLU A 215 -22.79 -5.56 16.56
CA GLU A 215 -23.76 -4.86 17.39
C GLU A 215 -23.10 -3.69 18.16
N GLY A 216 -21.88 -3.90 18.65
CA GLY A 216 -21.09 -2.88 19.29
C GLY A 216 -20.76 -1.73 18.34
N ILE A 217 -20.36 -2.03 17.08
CA ILE A 217 -20.10 -1.00 16.04
C ILE A 217 -21.39 -0.23 15.70
N GLU A 218 -22.54 -0.90 15.60
CA GLU A 218 -23.84 -0.25 15.35
C GLU A 218 -24.23 0.71 16.47
N LYS A 219 -24.08 0.30 17.76
CA LYS A 219 -24.33 1.13 18.93
C LYS A 219 -23.37 2.33 18.97
N PHE A 220 -22.10 2.10 18.67
CA PHE A 220 -21.12 3.17 18.56
C PHE A 220 -21.49 4.17 17.47
N GLY A 221 -21.99 3.72 16.32
CA GLY A 221 -22.49 4.57 15.24
C GLY A 221 -23.69 5.43 15.65
N VAL A 222 -24.61 4.90 16.45
CA VAL A 222 -25.73 5.69 17.00
C VAL A 222 -25.20 6.82 17.89
N LYS A 223 -24.25 6.51 18.77
CA LYS A 223 -23.62 7.54 19.62
C LYS A 223 -22.92 8.60 18.77
N MET A 224 -22.15 8.20 17.76
CA MET A 224 -21.42 9.14 16.89
C MET A 224 -22.36 10.07 16.14
N ARG A 225 -23.51 9.59 15.65
CA ARG A 225 -24.49 10.43 14.98
C ARG A 225 -25.11 11.46 15.94
N SER A 226 -25.41 11.06 17.17
CA SER A 226 -25.92 12.00 18.18
C SER A 226 -24.89 13.11 18.49
N GLU A 227 -23.66 12.76 18.74
CA GLU A 227 -22.56 13.73 18.97
C GLU A 227 -22.36 14.66 17.77
N LEU A 228 -22.49 14.13 16.56
CA LEU A 228 -22.34 14.89 15.33
C LEU A 228 -23.48 15.90 15.14
N GLU A 229 -24.72 15.53 15.48
CA GLU A 229 -25.87 16.43 15.48
C GLU A 229 -25.72 17.55 16.52
N ASP A 230 -25.22 17.24 17.71
CA ASP A 230 -24.97 18.23 18.77
C ASP A 230 -23.91 19.25 18.34
N VAL A 231 -22.79 18.80 17.77
CA VAL A 231 -21.73 19.68 17.24
C VAL A 231 -22.26 20.53 16.09
N LEU A 232 -23.00 19.94 15.16
CA LEU A 232 -23.59 20.66 14.02
C LEU A 232 -24.56 21.75 14.50
N THR A 233 -25.33 21.48 15.55
CA THR A 233 -26.24 22.46 16.15
C THR A 233 -25.45 23.64 16.73
N ARG A 234 -24.34 23.42 17.43
CA ARG A 234 -23.47 24.51 17.90
C ARG A 234 -22.91 25.34 16.75
N ILE A 235 -22.39 24.68 15.72
CA ILE A 235 -21.90 25.35 14.50
C ILE A 235 -22.98 26.23 13.86
N HIS A 236 -24.20 25.73 13.75
CA HIS A 236 -25.32 26.51 13.18
C HIS A 236 -25.70 27.72 14.06
N MET A 237 -25.61 27.59 15.39
CA MET A 237 -25.83 28.71 16.30
C MET A 237 -24.73 29.76 16.18
N GLU A 238 -23.48 29.39 16.12
CA GLU A 238 -22.34 30.30 16.01
C GLU A 238 -22.30 31.00 14.65
N THR A 239 -22.61 30.30 13.57
CA THR A 239 -22.64 30.88 12.21
C THR A 239 -23.92 31.65 11.91
N GLY A 240 -24.97 31.52 12.74
CA GLY A 240 -26.28 32.10 12.50
C GLY A 240 -27.01 31.53 11.29
N SER A 241 -26.57 30.38 10.76
CA SER A 241 -27.10 29.80 9.51
C SER A 241 -27.33 28.30 9.66
N ALA A 242 -28.61 27.88 9.65
CA ALA A 242 -28.99 26.47 9.67
C ALA A 242 -28.65 25.73 8.35
N SER A 243 -28.29 26.45 7.29
CA SER A 243 -27.89 25.86 6.01
C SER A 243 -26.36 25.79 5.83
N PHE A 244 -25.60 26.23 6.80
CA PHE A 244 -24.14 26.17 6.75
C PHE A 244 -23.64 24.73 6.77
N ASN A 245 -22.80 24.39 5.79
CA ASN A 245 -22.22 23.06 5.67
C ASN A 245 -20.71 23.07 6.04
N PRO A 246 -20.30 22.52 7.21
CA PRO A 246 -18.91 22.49 7.65
C PRO A 246 -18.01 21.65 6.72
N ASN A 247 -18.58 20.78 5.88
CA ASN A 247 -17.85 19.99 4.89
C ASN A 247 -17.62 20.72 3.57
N SER A 248 -18.22 21.90 3.36
CA SER A 248 -18.02 22.70 2.17
C SER A 248 -16.79 23.60 2.31
N PRO A 249 -15.65 23.34 1.63
CA PRO A 249 -14.46 24.19 1.74
C PRO A 249 -14.74 25.64 1.37
N LYS A 250 -15.68 25.87 0.43
CA LYS A 250 -16.06 27.21 0.00
C LYS A 250 -16.80 27.97 1.10
N GLN A 251 -17.89 27.40 1.64
CA GLN A 251 -18.67 28.05 2.70
C GLN A 251 -17.83 28.28 3.95
N LEU A 252 -16.95 27.30 4.27
CA LEU A 252 -16.06 27.40 5.42
C LEU A 252 -15.01 28.50 5.23
N GLY A 253 -14.40 28.59 4.04
CA GLY A 253 -13.44 29.66 3.73
C GLY A 253 -14.08 31.05 3.78
N GLU A 254 -15.29 31.22 3.21
CA GLU A 254 -16.06 32.47 3.26
C GLU A 254 -16.41 32.86 4.72
N MET A 255 -16.82 31.87 5.54
CA MET A 255 -17.15 32.12 6.95
C MET A 255 -15.93 32.52 7.77
N LEU A 256 -14.88 31.72 7.75
CA LEU A 256 -13.71 31.94 8.59
C LEU A 256 -12.89 33.17 8.19
N PHE A 257 -12.64 33.32 6.89
CA PHE A 257 -11.68 34.33 6.40
C PHE A 257 -12.34 35.62 5.93
N ASP A 258 -13.50 35.54 5.27
CA ASP A 258 -14.16 36.74 4.75
C ASP A 258 -15.14 37.36 5.75
N THR A 259 -15.87 36.54 6.55
CA THR A 259 -16.87 37.02 7.50
C THR A 259 -16.26 37.28 8.88
N MET A 260 -15.51 36.32 9.44
CA MET A 260 -14.89 36.44 10.76
C MET A 260 -13.53 37.14 10.73
N GLY A 261 -12.90 37.27 9.53
CA GLY A 261 -11.60 37.95 9.36
C GLY A 261 -10.43 37.22 10.02
N LEU A 262 -10.50 35.88 10.16
CA LEU A 262 -9.43 35.11 10.77
C LEU A 262 -8.16 35.12 9.88
N PRO A 263 -6.97 34.89 10.45
CA PRO A 263 -5.74 34.77 9.68
C PRO A 263 -5.88 33.64 8.65
N HIS A 264 -5.65 33.94 7.38
CA HIS A 264 -5.73 32.97 6.30
C HIS A 264 -4.34 32.46 5.89
N GLY A 265 -4.27 31.16 5.58
CA GLY A 265 -3.09 30.51 5.04
C GLY A 265 -3.00 30.57 3.51
N LYS A 266 -2.65 29.45 2.87
CA LYS A 266 -2.46 29.33 1.42
C LYS A 266 -3.78 29.52 0.66
N LYS A 267 -3.74 30.29 -0.44
CA LYS A 267 -4.86 30.39 -1.38
C LYS A 267 -4.75 29.28 -2.41
N THR A 268 -5.84 28.53 -2.62
CA THR A 268 -5.98 27.50 -3.64
C THR A 268 -6.78 28.03 -4.84
N GLN A 269 -6.83 27.27 -5.93
CA GLN A 269 -7.67 27.63 -7.10
C GLN A 269 -9.18 27.73 -6.75
N ARG A 270 -9.60 27.12 -5.64
CA ARG A 270 -11.02 27.07 -5.19
C ARG A 270 -11.33 28.00 -4.03
N GLY A 271 -10.40 28.86 -3.62
CA GLY A 271 -10.51 29.77 -2.47
C GLY A 271 -9.42 29.52 -1.42
N TRP A 272 -9.63 29.99 -0.21
CA TRP A 272 -8.71 29.76 0.91
C TRP A 272 -8.65 28.29 1.30
N SER A 273 -7.45 27.79 1.65
CA SER A 273 -7.32 26.44 2.18
C SER A 273 -8.04 26.33 3.53
N THR A 274 -8.80 25.25 3.68
CA THR A 274 -9.46 24.83 4.92
C THR A 274 -9.05 23.40 5.26
N ASP A 275 -7.79 23.05 4.93
CA ASP A 275 -7.20 21.77 5.30
C ASP A 275 -6.98 21.64 6.80
N ALA A 276 -6.62 20.44 7.24
CA ALA A 276 -6.47 20.15 8.66
C ALA A 276 -5.37 21.01 9.31
N GLU A 277 -4.27 21.28 8.59
CA GLU A 277 -3.15 22.09 9.09
C GLU A 277 -3.59 23.53 9.31
N THR A 278 -4.28 24.13 8.33
CA THR A 278 -4.82 25.51 8.43
C THR A 278 -5.83 25.63 9.58
N LEU A 279 -6.73 24.66 9.74
CA LEU A 279 -7.72 24.71 10.80
C LEU A 279 -7.10 24.45 12.19
N GLU A 280 -6.12 23.57 12.28
CA GLU A 280 -5.41 23.27 13.52
C GLU A 280 -4.67 24.51 14.05
N ALA A 281 -4.07 25.31 13.17
CA ALA A 281 -3.45 26.60 13.55
C ALA A 281 -4.46 27.64 14.06
N LEU A 282 -5.76 27.43 13.84
CA LEU A 282 -6.84 28.30 14.27
C LEU A 282 -7.72 27.67 15.36
N ARG A 283 -7.25 26.60 16.00
CA ARG A 283 -8.03 25.80 16.98
C ARG A 283 -8.54 26.61 18.16
N ASP A 284 -7.86 27.70 18.55
CA ASP A 284 -8.26 28.53 19.68
C ASP A 284 -9.60 29.28 19.47
N TYR A 285 -10.10 29.31 18.23
CA TYR A 285 -11.41 29.89 17.94
C TYR A 285 -12.51 28.82 18.11
N PRO A 286 -13.54 29.08 18.94
CA PRO A 286 -14.57 28.09 19.27
C PRO A 286 -15.22 27.44 18.03
N LEU A 287 -15.61 28.23 17.03
CA LEU A 287 -16.16 27.71 15.78
C LEU A 287 -15.20 26.75 15.06
N VAL A 288 -13.90 27.05 15.08
CA VAL A 288 -12.90 26.18 14.41
C VAL A 288 -12.73 24.87 15.18
N GLU A 289 -12.72 24.91 16.51
CA GLU A 289 -12.69 23.70 17.36
C GLU A 289 -13.91 22.81 17.05
N ASP A 290 -15.12 23.38 17.00
CA ASP A 290 -16.34 22.64 16.66
C ASP A 290 -16.29 22.07 15.23
N ILE A 291 -15.74 22.81 14.26
CA ILE A 291 -15.56 22.31 12.89
C ILE A 291 -14.56 21.16 12.83
N LEU A 292 -13.45 21.24 13.54
CA LEU A 292 -12.46 20.15 13.65
C LEU A 292 -13.10 18.91 14.25
N GLN A 293 -13.86 19.08 15.34
CA GLN A 293 -14.59 18.01 16.00
C GLN A 293 -15.64 17.39 15.09
N TYR A 294 -16.45 18.21 14.41
CA TYR A 294 -17.44 17.74 13.42
C TYR A 294 -16.80 16.90 12.32
N ARG A 295 -15.70 17.38 11.72
CA ARG A 295 -14.99 16.64 10.66
C ARG A 295 -14.41 15.32 11.17
N ALA A 296 -13.87 15.30 12.39
CA ALA A 296 -13.36 14.09 13.02
C ALA A 296 -14.48 13.05 13.22
N TYR A 297 -15.63 13.46 13.77
CA TYR A 297 -16.78 12.58 13.97
C TYR A 297 -17.39 12.12 12.66
N GLN A 298 -17.53 13.01 11.68
CA GLN A 298 -18.04 12.69 10.35
C GLN A 298 -17.16 11.64 9.67
N LYS A 299 -15.83 11.82 9.69
CA LYS A 299 -14.89 10.86 9.12
C LYS A 299 -14.96 9.52 9.84
N LEU A 300 -15.06 9.54 11.17
CA LEU A 300 -15.14 8.32 11.98
C LEU A 300 -16.42 7.55 11.68
N ASN A 301 -17.56 8.22 11.62
CA ASN A 301 -18.84 7.58 11.31
C ASN A 301 -18.87 7.04 9.87
N SER A 302 -18.57 7.89 8.87
CA SER A 302 -18.73 7.50 7.46
C SER A 302 -17.70 6.47 7.00
N THR A 303 -16.43 6.62 7.38
CA THR A 303 -15.35 5.77 6.91
C THR A 303 -15.25 4.48 7.71
N TYR A 304 -15.32 4.59 9.04
CA TYR A 304 -15.05 3.44 9.90
C TYR A 304 -16.32 2.74 10.39
N VAL A 305 -17.35 3.48 10.84
CA VAL A 305 -18.58 2.79 11.27
C VAL A 305 -19.34 2.25 10.07
N GLU A 306 -19.81 3.13 9.18
CA GLU A 306 -20.62 2.72 8.03
C GLU A 306 -19.80 1.90 7.01
N GLY A 307 -18.51 2.26 6.85
CA GLY A 307 -17.60 1.53 5.97
C GLY A 307 -17.36 0.10 6.42
N LEU A 308 -17.08 -0.11 7.71
CA LEU A 308 -16.86 -1.46 8.27
C LEU A 308 -18.14 -2.30 8.26
N LEU A 309 -19.28 -1.71 8.69
CA LEU A 309 -20.56 -2.45 8.69
C LEU A 309 -20.95 -3.00 7.32
N LYS A 310 -20.58 -2.33 6.23
CA LYS A 310 -20.85 -2.77 4.85
C LYS A 310 -20.01 -3.95 4.39
N VAL A 311 -18.85 -4.16 5.01
CA VAL A 311 -17.87 -5.17 4.59
C VAL A 311 -17.76 -6.35 5.56
N ILE A 312 -18.54 -6.35 6.64
CA ILE A 312 -18.65 -7.52 7.51
C ILE A 312 -19.34 -8.63 6.72
N ALA A 313 -18.62 -9.75 6.54
CA ALA A 313 -19.11 -10.91 5.86
C ALA A 313 -20.15 -11.70 6.70
N GLU A 314 -20.75 -12.73 6.11
CA GLU A 314 -21.77 -13.56 6.77
C GLU A 314 -21.22 -14.33 8.00
N ASP A 315 -19.93 -14.60 8.02
CA ASP A 315 -19.22 -15.24 9.15
C ASP A 315 -18.91 -14.26 10.30
N GLY A 316 -19.34 -13.00 10.19
CA GLY A 316 -19.09 -11.94 11.18
C GLY A 316 -17.69 -11.37 11.16
N ARG A 317 -16.93 -11.62 10.08
CA ARG A 317 -15.53 -11.17 9.94
C ARG A 317 -15.38 -10.13 8.86
N ILE A 318 -14.27 -9.41 8.96
CA ILE A 318 -13.80 -8.51 7.92
C ILE A 318 -12.57 -9.16 7.27
N HIS A 319 -12.64 -9.33 5.95
CA HIS A 319 -11.58 -9.92 5.13
C HIS A 319 -10.89 -8.81 4.34
N THR A 320 -9.88 -8.19 4.96
CA THR A 320 -9.06 -7.21 4.24
C THR A 320 -8.10 -7.90 3.28
N ARG A 321 -7.80 -7.26 2.18
CA ARG A 321 -6.74 -7.71 1.27
C ARG A 321 -5.42 -7.08 1.68
N PHE A 322 -4.38 -7.88 1.79
CA PHE A 322 -3.01 -7.43 2.00
C PHE A 322 -2.24 -7.40 0.68
N ASN A 323 -1.54 -6.30 0.42
CA ASN A 323 -0.75 -6.11 -0.79
C ASN A 323 0.74 -6.02 -0.43
N GLN A 324 1.58 -6.84 -1.09
CA GLN A 324 3.03 -6.82 -0.93
C GLN A 324 3.72 -5.83 -1.87
N THR A 325 3.12 -5.51 -3.02
CA THR A 325 3.78 -4.87 -4.16
C THR A 325 3.40 -3.39 -4.34
N GLU A 326 2.77 -2.74 -3.34
CA GLU A 326 2.33 -1.35 -3.48
C GLU A 326 3.28 -0.33 -2.82
N ALA A 327 3.90 -0.69 -1.70
CA ALA A 327 4.76 0.22 -0.97
C ALA A 327 6.23 0.09 -1.40
N ARG A 328 6.85 1.19 -1.82
CA ARG A 328 8.28 1.21 -2.21
C ARG A 328 9.24 0.80 -1.10
N THR A 329 8.80 0.78 0.13
CA THR A 329 9.60 0.55 1.33
C THR A 329 9.60 -0.90 1.81
N GLY A 330 8.98 -1.83 1.10
CA GLY A 330 8.78 -3.19 1.56
C GLY A 330 7.66 -3.35 2.61
N ARG A 331 6.94 -2.28 2.95
CA ARG A 331 5.79 -2.37 3.86
C ARG A 331 4.60 -2.98 3.15
N LEU A 332 3.80 -3.73 3.92
CA LEU A 332 2.50 -4.20 3.44
C LEU A 332 1.51 -3.04 3.43
N SER A 333 0.61 -3.03 2.47
CA SER A 333 -0.60 -2.22 2.51
C SER A 333 -1.85 -3.08 2.68
N SER A 334 -2.94 -2.47 3.10
CA SER A 334 -4.22 -3.13 3.32
C SER A 334 -5.32 -2.35 2.61
N ASP A 335 -6.18 -3.06 1.87
CA ASP A 335 -7.32 -2.44 1.19
C ASP A 335 -8.57 -3.33 1.24
N ASN A 336 -9.71 -2.75 0.88
CA ASN A 336 -11.03 -3.41 0.79
C ASN A 336 -11.47 -4.22 2.03
N PRO A 337 -11.51 -3.62 3.25
CA PRO A 337 -11.22 -2.23 3.63
C PRO A 337 -9.76 -2.03 4.08
N ASN A 338 -9.28 -0.77 4.09
CA ASN A 338 -7.99 -0.45 4.69
C ASN A 338 -8.11 -0.45 6.22
N LEU A 339 -7.62 -1.50 6.88
CA LEU A 339 -7.62 -1.64 8.34
C LEU A 339 -6.41 -0.98 9.01
N GLN A 340 -5.37 -0.61 8.27
CA GLN A 340 -4.17 0.03 8.82
C GLN A 340 -4.41 1.50 9.21
N ASN A 341 -5.45 2.13 8.68
CA ASN A 341 -5.76 3.53 8.92
C ASN A 341 -6.76 3.77 10.08
N ILE A 342 -7.13 2.72 10.84
CA ILE A 342 -8.00 2.86 12.01
C ILE A 342 -7.29 3.74 13.05
N PRO A 343 -7.88 4.87 13.49
CA PRO A 343 -7.22 5.81 14.38
C PRO A 343 -6.82 5.15 15.71
N ILE A 344 -5.63 5.51 16.22
CA ILE A 344 -5.14 5.02 17.52
C ILE A 344 -5.07 6.15 18.56
N ARG A 345 -4.71 7.37 18.09
CA ARG A 345 -4.36 8.48 19.00
C ARG A 345 -5.55 9.20 19.58
N THR A 346 -6.71 9.12 18.93
CA THR A 346 -7.94 9.74 19.42
C THR A 346 -8.68 8.77 20.33
N GLU A 347 -9.33 9.28 21.37
CA GLU A 347 -10.13 8.47 22.30
C GLU A 347 -11.20 7.66 21.57
N LEU A 348 -11.90 8.28 20.62
CA LEU A 348 -12.93 7.63 19.82
C LEU A 348 -12.37 6.54 18.88
N GLY A 349 -11.21 6.78 18.30
CA GLY A 349 -10.52 5.77 17.47
C GLY A 349 -10.10 4.56 18.31
N SER A 350 -9.62 4.79 19.52
CA SER A 350 -9.31 3.73 20.49
C SER A 350 -10.55 2.91 20.87
N GLN A 351 -11.71 3.56 21.08
CA GLN A 351 -12.98 2.87 21.36
C GLN A 351 -13.40 1.98 20.19
N LEU A 352 -13.22 2.42 18.94
CA LEU A 352 -13.56 1.61 17.75
C LEU A 352 -12.74 0.31 17.69
N ARG A 353 -11.48 0.35 18.11
CA ARG A 353 -10.61 -0.85 18.12
C ARG A 353 -11.11 -1.94 19.08
N ALA A 354 -11.83 -1.60 20.13
CA ALA A 354 -12.39 -2.56 21.07
C ALA A 354 -13.42 -3.51 20.44
N TYR A 355 -13.98 -3.15 19.28
CA TYR A 355 -14.94 -3.99 18.56
C TYR A 355 -14.27 -5.03 17.64
N PHE A 356 -12.96 -5.01 17.51
CA PHE A 356 -12.22 -6.12 16.90
C PHE A 356 -11.92 -7.15 18.00
N ILE A 357 -12.54 -8.29 17.89
CA ILE A 357 -12.60 -9.27 18.98
C ILE A 357 -11.97 -10.61 18.60
N ALA A 358 -11.56 -11.37 19.61
CA ALA A 358 -11.11 -12.74 19.40
C ALA A 358 -12.31 -13.69 19.24
N LYS A 359 -12.10 -14.78 18.51
CA LYS A 359 -13.05 -15.91 18.49
C LYS A 359 -13.21 -16.47 19.92
N PRO A 360 -14.40 -16.95 20.33
CA PRO A 360 -14.59 -17.62 21.63
C PRO A 360 -13.53 -18.69 21.88
N GLY A 361 -12.92 -18.66 23.06
CA GLY A 361 -11.81 -19.55 23.43
C GLY A 361 -10.42 -19.15 22.89
N CYS A 362 -10.31 -18.04 22.18
CA CYS A 362 -9.05 -17.47 21.70
C CYS A 362 -8.79 -16.09 22.33
N VAL A 363 -7.58 -15.59 22.15
CA VAL A 363 -7.17 -14.23 22.52
C VAL A 363 -6.55 -13.54 21.31
N LEU A 364 -6.65 -12.22 21.26
CA LEU A 364 -5.83 -11.42 20.35
C LEU A 364 -4.44 -11.24 20.97
N VAL A 365 -3.41 -11.49 20.19
CA VAL A 365 -2.02 -11.25 20.57
C VAL A 365 -1.51 -10.07 19.76
N ASP A 366 -1.07 -9.02 20.43
CA ASP A 366 -0.41 -7.88 19.82
C ASP A 366 1.09 -7.97 20.10
N ALA A 367 1.90 -7.99 19.05
CA ALA A 367 3.34 -8.07 19.14
C ALA A 367 3.97 -7.06 18.16
N ASP A 368 4.73 -6.12 18.71
CA ASP A 368 5.41 -5.07 17.95
C ASP A 368 6.90 -5.01 18.28
N TYR A 369 7.71 -4.75 17.28
CA TYR A 369 9.14 -4.54 17.47
C TYR A 369 9.40 -3.14 18.05
N SER A 370 10.09 -3.09 19.20
CA SER A 370 10.48 -1.82 19.79
C SER A 370 11.53 -1.11 18.93
N GLN A 371 11.14 0.00 18.29
CA GLN A 371 12.01 0.91 17.54
C GLN A 371 12.88 0.19 16.49
N ILE A 372 12.32 -0.77 15.74
CA ILE A 372 13.08 -1.63 14.82
C ILE A 372 13.88 -0.82 13.79
N GLU A 373 13.31 0.24 13.24
CA GLU A 373 13.94 1.08 12.23
C GLU A 373 15.21 1.76 12.77
N LEU A 374 15.18 2.27 14.00
CA LEU A 374 16.36 2.85 14.64
C LEU A 374 17.41 1.81 15.03
N ARG A 375 17.00 0.57 15.35
CA ARG A 375 17.92 -0.54 15.59
C ARG A 375 18.64 -0.96 14.31
N ILE A 376 17.92 -1.03 13.21
CA ILE A 376 18.49 -1.29 11.88
C ILE A 376 19.45 -0.16 11.51
N LEU A 377 19.06 1.10 11.71
CA LEU A 377 19.92 2.26 11.44
C LEU A 377 21.23 2.16 12.25
N ALA A 378 21.14 1.89 13.55
CA ALA A 378 22.31 1.72 14.42
C ALA A 378 23.24 0.59 13.96
N HIS A 379 22.66 -0.48 13.42
CA HIS A 379 23.42 -1.61 12.88
C HIS A 379 24.14 -1.24 11.58
N VAL A 380 23.40 -0.66 10.62
CA VAL A 380 23.93 -0.32 9.28
C VAL A 380 24.97 0.80 9.34
N THR A 381 24.74 1.82 10.17
CA THR A 381 25.70 2.94 10.33
C THR A 381 26.90 2.61 11.19
N GLY A 382 26.81 1.57 12.02
CA GLY A 382 27.84 1.25 13.01
C GLY A 382 27.95 2.26 14.16
N ASP A 383 26.94 3.14 14.35
CA ASP A 383 26.97 4.17 15.38
C ASP A 383 27.02 3.55 16.79
N GLU A 384 28.18 3.68 17.44
CA GLU A 384 28.45 3.09 18.74
C GLU A 384 27.53 3.63 19.85
N HIS A 385 27.13 4.91 19.77
CA HIS A 385 26.22 5.50 20.77
C HIS A 385 24.84 4.89 20.68
N MET A 386 24.28 4.77 19.47
CA MET A 386 23.01 4.14 19.26
C MET A 386 23.04 2.65 19.64
N GLN A 387 24.10 1.92 19.23
CA GLN A 387 24.24 0.51 19.57
C GLN A 387 24.34 0.29 21.09
N ASN A 388 25.11 1.13 21.80
CA ASN A 388 25.25 1.05 23.24
C ASN A 388 23.96 1.40 23.98
N ALA A 389 23.24 2.43 23.53
CA ALA A 389 21.92 2.78 24.08
C ALA A 389 20.92 1.62 23.96
N PHE A 390 20.88 0.94 22.81
CA PHE A 390 20.02 -0.24 22.64
C PHE A 390 20.45 -1.44 23.47
N ARG A 391 21.77 -1.68 23.64
CA ARG A 391 22.30 -2.78 24.47
C ARG A 391 22.05 -2.55 25.96
N SER A 392 22.11 -1.29 26.42
CA SER A 392 21.84 -0.92 27.81
C SER A 392 20.34 -0.80 28.12
N GLY A 393 19.46 -0.91 27.11
CA GLY A 393 18.02 -0.74 27.28
C GLY A 393 17.58 0.71 27.48
N GLU A 394 18.43 1.68 27.15
CA GLU A 394 18.10 3.10 27.24
C GLU A 394 17.04 3.51 26.23
N ASP A 395 16.20 4.46 26.62
CA ASP A 395 15.26 5.12 25.72
C ASP A 395 16.02 6.13 24.84
N ILE A 396 16.26 5.75 23.60
CA ILE A 396 17.03 6.56 22.65
C ILE A 396 16.42 7.94 22.43
N HIS A 397 15.09 8.07 22.47
CA HIS A 397 14.43 9.38 22.30
C HIS A 397 14.65 10.25 23.54
N ARG A 398 14.66 9.65 24.72
CA ARG A 398 14.99 10.34 25.97
C ARG A 398 16.47 10.75 26.01
N SER A 399 17.37 9.87 25.58
CA SER A 399 18.80 10.17 25.46
C SER A 399 19.07 11.30 24.47
N THR A 400 18.41 11.28 23.30
CA THR A 400 18.49 12.34 22.30
C THR A 400 17.96 13.67 22.85
N ALA A 401 16.79 13.66 23.52
CA ALA A 401 16.24 14.86 24.15
C ALA A 401 17.19 15.45 25.19
N ALA A 402 17.78 14.63 26.07
CA ALA A 402 18.75 15.07 27.05
C ALA A 402 19.94 15.79 26.42
N LYS A 403 20.46 15.27 25.31
CA LYS A 403 21.56 15.88 24.55
C LYS A 403 21.17 17.17 23.87
N ILE A 404 20.01 17.24 23.19
CA ILE A 404 19.54 18.41 22.47
C ILE A 404 19.28 19.58 23.42
N TYR A 405 18.61 19.31 24.53
CA TYR A 405 18.21 20.34 25.51
C TYR A 405 19.26 20.58 26.61
N GLY A 406 20.36 19.81 26.64
CA GLY A 406 21.43 19.96 27.65
C GLY A 406 20.98 19.67 29.07
N ILE A 407 20.01 18.79 29.26
CA ILE A 407 19.44 18.42 30.56
C ILE A 407 19.69 16.93 30.90
N PRO A 408 19.69 16.55 32.19
CA PRO A 408 19.75 15.15 32.59
C PRO A 408 18.55 14.35 32.03
N GLN A 409 18.77 13.05 31.71
CA GLN A 409 17.68 12.19 31.23
C GLN A 409 16.48 12.10 32.19
N SER A 410 16.72 12.24 33.51
CA SER A 410 15.67 12.26 34.54
C SER A 410 14.72 13.45 34.42
N GLU A 411 15.17 14.55 33.84
CA GLU A 411 14.40 15.79 33.68
C GLU A 411 13.68 15.87 32.32
N VAL A 412 13.91 14.89 31.44
CA VAL A 412 13.23 14.84 30.13
C VAL A 412 11.75 14.54 30.32
N THR A 413 10.93 15.54 30.03
CA THR A 413 9.48 15.43 30.06
C THR A 413 8.94 14.59 28.88
N PRO A 414 7.69 14.07 28.94
CA PRO A 414 7.07 13.38 27.79
C PRO A 414 7.01 14.24 26.53
N ARG A 415 6.84 15.56 26.65
CA ARG A 415 6.84 16.51 25.52
C ARG A 415 8.21 16.57 24.86
N LEU A 416 9.26 16.80 25.61
CA LEU A 416 10.64 16.85 25.10
C LEU A 416 11.05 15.52 24.44
N ARG A 417 10.64 14.40 25.04
CA ARG A 417 10.85 13.06 24.45
C ARG A 417 10.14 12.93 23.11
N SER A 418 8.91 13.46 23.00
CA SER A 418 8.13 13.42 21.75
C SER A 418 8.78 14.27 20.66
N SER A 419 9.28 15.47 21.00
CA SER A 419 10.02 16.32 20.06
C SER A 419 11.30 15.61 19.56
N ALA A 420 12.08 15.03 20.45
CA ALA A 420 13.26 14.24 20.07
C ALA A 420 12.91 13.01 19.21
N LYS A 421 11.76 12.39 19.45
CA LYS A 421 11.25 11.31 18.60
C LYS A 421 11.01 11.81 17.17
N ALA A 422 10.39 12.98 17.01
CA ALA A 422 10.16 13.59 15.69
C ALA A 422 11.47 13.92 14.98
N ILE A 423 12.48 14.40 15.71
CA ILE A 423 13.82 14.69 15.18
C ILE A 423 14.51 13.39 14.72
N ASN A 424 14.56 12.35 15.57
CA ASN A 424 15.18 11.08 15.23
C ASN A 424 14.59 10.46 13.96
N PHE A 425 13.25 10.44 13.87
CA PHE A 425 12.57 9.98 12.67
C PHE A 425 12.77 10.92 11.48
N GLY A 426 12.77 12.24 11.73
CA GLY A 426 13.04 13.23 10.68
C GLY A 426 14.40 13.02 10.00
N ILE A 427 15.45 12.80 10.78
CA ILE A 427 16.80 12.53 10.27
C ILE A 427 16.81 11.20 9.48
N MET A 428 16.19 10.18 9.99
CA MET A 428 16.10 8.87 9.34
C MET A 428 15.38 8.94 7.98
N TYR A 429 14.34 9.77 7.87
CA TYR A 429 13.59 9.99 6.64
C TYR A 429 14.16 11.13 5.77
N GLY A 430 15.40 11.56 6.02
CA GLY A 430 16.12 12.52 5.16
C GLY A 430 15.73 13.99 5.35
N LYS A 431 15.14 14.35 6.50
CA LYS A 431 14.96 15.78 6.84
C LYS A 431 16.34 16.41 7.04
N GLY A 432 16.72 17.30 6.15
CA GLY A 432 17.95 18.08 6.26
C GLY A 432 17.89 19.13 7.37
N ALA A 433 19.04 19.71 7.71
CA ALA A 433 19.16 20.73 8.74
C ALA A 433 18.20 21.93 8.54
N CYS A 434 17.98 22.38 7.30
CA CYS A 434 17.04 23.47 7.00
C CYS A 434 15.58 23.16 7.42
N LEU A 435 15.13 21.93 7.29
CA LEU A 435 13.78 21.52 7.67
C LEU A 435 13.64 21.37 9.20
N LEU A 436 14.72 21.04 9.90
CA LEU A 436 14.77 21.02 11.36
C LEU A 436 14.68 22.45 11.92
N TYR A 437 15.39 23.41 11.33
CA TYR A 437 15.31 24.83 11.72
C TYR A 437 13.93 25.45 11.46
N THR A 438 13.24 25.07 10.38
CA THR A 438 11.89 25.59 10.08
C THR A 438 10.80 24.99 10.97
N SER A 439 10.98 23.78 11.48
CA SER A 439 10.04 23.19 12.44
C SER A 439 10.24 23.72 13.87
N ASP A 440 11.47 24.09 14.24
CA ASP A 440 11.80 24.70 15.53
C ASP A 440 11.32 26.16 15.61
N ALA A 441 11.44 26.89 14.48
CA ALA A 441 10.96 28.29 14.39
C ALA A 441 9.42 28.41 14.38
N ALA A 442 8.69 27.34 14.13
CA ALA A 442 7.24 27.31 14.22
C ALA A 442 6.73 27.01 15.66
N ASP A 443 7.59 26.42 16.52
CA ASP A 443 7.30 26.13 17.92
C ASP A 443 7.71 27.28 18.87
N ASP A 444 8.59 28.21 18.41
CA ASP A 444 9.06 29.39 19.13
C ASP A 444 8.20 30.64 18.87
N GLY A 445 7.05 30.49 18.24
CA GLY A 445 6.09 31.56 17.95
C GLY A 445 5.33 32.07 19.18
N GLU A 446 6.03 32.55 20.21
CA GLU A 446 5.50 33.53 21.15
C GLU A 446 5.97 34.93 20.79
#